data_3444e08c074a6700f416da7451784b0d
#
_entry.id   3444e08c074a6700f416da7451784b0d
#
_cell.length_a   1.000
_cell.length_b   1.000
_cell.length_c   1.000
_cell.angle_alpha   90.00
_cell.angle_beta   90.00
_cell.angle_gamma   90.00
#
_symmetry.space_group_name_H-M   'P 1'
#
loop_
_entity.id
_entity.type
_entity.pdbx_description
1 polymer ?
#
loop_
_entity_poly.entity_id
_entity_poly.type
_entity_poly.pdbx_seq_one_letter_code
_entity_poly.pdbx_strand_id
1 'polypeptide(L)'
;MVESKAQAAPVLNANPVLNTNARLPTLVIQPPKAAAGFDTRRMMYTRNPHQLEYFAKNEWVDTPAHMLQPLLVSAIAETGHFNAVLPKYSLVKSELSLESEIVRLIQIFTSKPSQVQFTLRASIIDNATGKVVAQREFSEKVASASDDPIGGVVAANLAVKKILKNLTTFSSQATLSWRASEVGAAIAKQPAIQALTQHN
;
A
#
# COMPACT_ATOMS: atom_id res chain seq x y z
N MET A 1 65.31 16.06 25.56
CA MET A 1 64.82 15.24 24.43
C MET A 1 63.59 14.48 24.93
N VAL A 2 62.43 14.94 24.54
CA VAL A 2 61.19 14.19 24.77
C VAL A 2 60.40 14.29 23.46
N GLU A 3 60.35 13.18 22.74
CA GLU A 3 59.60 13.06 21.50
C GLU A 3 58.09 13.00 21.80
N SER A 4 57.35 13.95 21.26
CA SER A 4 55.88 13.95 21.30
C SER A 4 55.37 13.13 20.12
N LYS A 5 54.80 11.97 20.44
CA LYS A 5 54.19 11.05 19.50
C LYS A 5 52.78 11.60 19.11
N ALA A 6 52.69 12.13 17.91
CA ALA A 6 51.40 12.55 17.35
C ALA A 6 50.50 11.35 17.11
N GLN A 7 49.39 11.32 17.82
CA GLN A 7 48.37 10.30 17.73
C GLN A 7 47.43 10.67 16.59
N ALA A 8 47.44 9.88 15.52
CA ALA A 8 46.56 10.05 14.38
C ALA A 8 45.09 9.81 14.79
N ALA A 9 44.25 10.78 14.51
CA ALA A 9 42.79 10.64 14.68
C ALA A 9 42.21 9.57 13.76
N PRO A 10 41.23 8.77 14.23
CA PRO A 10 40.59 7.76 13.38
C PRO A 10 39.73 8.43 12.33
N VAL A 11 40.00 8.10 11.07
CA VAL A 11 39.16 8.46 9.92
C VAL A 11 37.86 7.67 10.04
N LEU A 12 36.79 8.32 10.45
CA LEU A 12 35.44 7.78 10.42
C LEU A 12 34.92 7.76 8.97
N ASN A 13 35.24 6.72 8.23
CA ASN A 13 34.52 6.36 7.01
C ASN A 13 33.17 5.74 7.43
N ALA A 14 32.22 6.57 7.83
CA ALA A 14 30.85 6.16 8.04
C ALA A 14 30.10 6.22 6.72
N ASN A 15 30.21 5.17 5.89
CA ASN A 15 29.14 4.84 4.98
C ASN A 15 27.89 4.57 5.85
N PRO A 16 26.78 5.29 5.68
CA PRO A 16 25.57 4.97 6.40
C PRO A 16 25.08 3.60 5.92
N VAL A 17 25.41 2.57 6.66
CA VAL A 17 24.82 1.25 6.51
C VAL A 17 23.34 1.43 6.82
N LEU A 18 22.49 1.39 5.80
CA LEU A 18 21.06 1.30 5.98
C LEU A 18 20.80 0.08 6.88
N ASN A 19 20.38 0.35 8.11
CA ASN A 19 20.04 -0.72 9.04
C ASN A 19 18.79 -1.42 8.49
N THR A 20 18.99 -2.50 7.75
CA THR A 20 17.93 -3.29 7.11
C THR A 20 16.96 -3.91 8.11
N ASN A 21 17.29 -3.90 9.40
CA ASN A 21 16.43 -4.35 10.49
C ASN A 21 15.56 -3.24 11.10
N ALA A 22 15.72 -1.97 10.68
CA ALA A 22 14.87 -0.90 11.16
C ALA A 22 13.48 -1.01 10.49
N ARG A 23 12.43 -1.05 11.33
CA ARG A 23 11.05 -1.04 10.85
C ARG A 23 10.80 0.15 9.92
N LEU A 24 9.90 -0.06 8.97
CA LEU A 24 9.43 1.00 8.07
C LEU A 24 8.67 2.07 8.89
N PRO A 25 8.56 3.30 8.37
CA PRO A 25 7.84 4.37 9.05
C PRO A 25 6.37 4.02 9.32
N THR A 26 5.67 4.91 10.04
CA THR A 26 4.24 4.78 10.27
C THR A 26 3.47 4.99 8.96
N LEU A 27 2.56 4.06 8.66
CA LEU A 27 1.68 4.11 7.49
C LEU A 27 0.23 4.35 7.95
N VAL A 28 -0.40 5.42 7.46
CA VAL A 28 -1.82 5.67 7.67
C VAL A 28 -2.63 5.14 6.48
N ILE A 29 -3.64 4.34 6.78
CA ILE A 29 -4.57 3.80 5.76
C ILE A 29 -5.75 4.77 5.65
N GLN A 30 -5.85 5.45 4.51
CA GLN A 30 -7.01 6.29 4.20
C GLN A 30 -8.25 5.42 3.96
N PRO A 31 -9.46 5.91 4.27
CA PRO A 31 -10.68 5.20 3.90
C PRO A 31 -10.67 4.91 2.39
N PRO A 32 -10.86 3.64 2.00
CA PRO A 32 -10.96 3.30 0.58
C PRO A 32 -12.09 4.06 -0.10
N LYS A 33 -11.87 4.48 -1.33
CA LYS A 33 -12.89 5.02 -2.22
C LYS A 33 -13.41 3.93 -3.13
N ALA A 34 -14.52 4.17 -3.80
CA ALA A 34 -15.00 3.32 -4.89
C ALA A 34 -15.27 4.18 -6.13
N ALA A 35 -14.97 3.65 -7.31
CA ALA A 35 -15.30 4.29 -8.57
C ALA A 35 -16.80 4.44 -8.72
N ALA A 36 -17.21 5.40 -9.56
CA ALA A 36 -18.62 5.65 -9.83
C ALA A 36 -19.37 4.36 -10.22
N GLY A 37 -20.50 4.11 -9.55
CA GLY A 37 -21.29 2.91 -9.68
C GLY A 37 -20.90 1.76 -8.76
N PHE A 38 -19.71 1.76 -8.14
CA PHE A 38 -19.26 0.73 -7.19
C PHE A 38 -19.36 1.18 -5.72
N ASP A 39 -19.70 2.43 -5.46
CA ASP A 39 -19.97 2.95 -4.11
C ASP A 39 -21.41 2.67 -3.68
N THR A 40 -21.71 1.40 -3.49
CA THR A 40 -23.06 0.91 -3.15
C THR A 40 -23.00 -0.42 -2.43
N ARG A 41 -24.02 -0.71 -1.62
CA ARG A 41 -24.24 -2.03 -1.01
C ARG A 41 -24.79 -3.06 -1.99
N ARG A 42 -25.25 -2.63 -3.17
CA ARG A 42 -25.86 -3.55 -4.16
C ARG A 42 -24.78 -4.43 -4.79
N MET A 43 -25.02 -5.74 -4.79
CA MET A 43 -24.16 -6.70 -5.47
C MET A 43 -24.37 -6.62 -6.98
N MET A 44 -23.29 -6.39 -7.71
CA MET A 44 -23.30 -6.24 -9.16
C MET A 44 -22.93 -7.50 -9.88
N TYR A 45 -23.57 -7.70 -11.03
CA TYR A 45 -23.19 -8.74 -11.99
C TYR A 45 -23.37 -8.29 -13.43
N THR A 46 -22.82 -9.05 -14.36
CA THR A 46 -23.04 -8.88 -15.79
C THR A 46 -23.28 -10.23 -16.47
N ARG A 47 -24.26 -10.27 -17.38
CA ARG A 47 -24.53 -11.41 -18.29
C ARG A 47 -24.10 -11.12 -19.71
N ASN A 48 -24.02 -9.85 -20.06
CA ASN A 48 -23.64 -9.38 -21.38
C ASN A 48 -22.57 -8.29 -21.26
N PRO A 49 -21.64 -8.16 -22.21
CA PRO A 49 -20.74 -7.03 -22.26
C PRO A 49 -21.52 -5.70 -22.21
N HIS A 50 -21.02 -4.73 -21.46
CA HIS A 50 -21.57 -3.37 -21.34
C HIS A 50 -22.91 -3.22 -20.59
N GLN A 51 -23.46 -4.31 -20.02
CA GLN A 51 -24.68 -4.24 -19.22
C GLN A 51 -24.38 -4.62 -17.77
N LEU A 52 -24.57 -3.67 -16.87
CA LEU A 52 -24.44 -3.90 -15.43
C LEU A 52 -25.84 -4.11 -14.84
N GLU A 53 -25.98 -5.14 -14.03
CA GLU A 53 -27.20 -5.52 -13.33
C GLU A 53 -26.92 -5.66 -11.84
N TYR A 54 -27.98 -5.62 -11.03
CA TYR A 54 -27.91 -5.81 -9.59
C TYR A 54 -28.75 -7.00 -9.16
N PHE A 55 -28.24 -7.78 -8.20
CA PHE A 55 -29.06 -8.82 -7.59
C PHE A 55 -30.25 -8.19 -6.83
N ALA A 56 -31.45 -8.71 -7.07
CA ALA A 56 -32.68 -8.13 -6.52
C ALA A 56 -32.84 -8.39 -5.02
N LYS A 57 -32.27 -9.49 -4.50
CA LYS A 57 -32.50 -9.97 -3.11
C LYS A 57 -31.21 -10.08 -2.29
N ASN A 58 -30.06 -9.72 -2.86
CA ASN A 58 -28.78 -9.87 -2.22
C ASN A 58 -28.01 -8.54 -2.28
N GLU A 59 -27.48 -8.13 -1.15
CA GLU A 59 -26.63 -6.97 -1.02
C GLU A 59 -25.49 -7.22 -0.02
N TRP A 60 -24.48 -6.41 -0.08
CA TRP A 60 -23.42 -6.37 0.94
C TRP A 60 -23.99 -5.79 2.23
N VAL A 61 -23.49 -6.25 3.40
CA VAL A 61 -23.89 -5.73 4.72
C VAL A 61 -23.56 -4.24 4.86
N ASP A 62 -22.47 -3.79 4.23
CA ASP A 62 -22.06 -2.40 4.12
C ASP A 62 -21.41 -2.19 2.75
N THR A 63 -21.03 -0.96 2.38
CA THR A 63 -20.32 -0.74 1.11
C THR A 63 -19.00 -1.51 1.08
N PRO A 64 -18.61 -2.09 -0.06
CA PRO A 64 -17.34 -2.80 -0.19
C PRO A 64 -16.12 -1.96 0.25
N ALA A 65 -16.15 -0.64 0.02
CA ALA A 65 -15.11 0.27 0.46
C ALA A 65 -14.98 0.29 2.00
N HIS A 66 -16.08 0.44 2.71
CA HIS A 66 -16.10 0.39 4.18
C HIS A 66 -15.64 -0.96 4.73
N MET A 67 -16.11 -2.06 4.14
CA MET A 67 -15.72 -3.42 4.56
C MET A 67 -14.23 -3.71 4.29
N LEU A 68 -13.65 -3.09 3.25
CA LEU A 68 -12.25 -3.30 2.88
C LEU A 68 -11.27 -2.62 3.84
N GLN A 69 -11.64 -1.48 4.44
CA GLN A 69 -10.72 -0.69 5.28
C GLN A 69 -10.08 -1.49 6.43
N PRO A 70 -10.82 -2.19 7.30
CA PRO A 70 -10.21 -2.97 8.38
C PRO A 70 -9.31 -4.10 7.85
N LEU A 71 -9.66 -4.69 6.70
CA LEU A 71 -8.86 -5.74 6.07
C LEU A 71 -7.51 -5.21 5.58
N LEU A 72 -7.47 -4.00 5.02
CA LEU A 72 -6.22 -3.33 4.62
C LEU A 72 -5.32 -3.08 5.82
N VAL A 73 -5.89 -2.53 6.90
CA VAL A 73 -5.14 -2.25 8.14
C VAL A 73 -4.55 -3.54 8.70
N SER A 74 -5.38 -4.58 8.90
CA SER A 74 -4.93 -5.87 9.45
C SER A 74 -3.86 -6.52 8.57
N ALA A 75 -4.12 -6.64 7.27
CA ALA A 75 -3.20 -7.33 6.36
C ALA A 75 -1.80 -6.68 6.32
N ILE A 76 -1.72 -5.35 6.35
CA ILE A 76 -0.43 -4.66 6.33
C ILE A 76 0.22 -4.69 7.72
N ALA A 77 -0.55 -4.53 8.81
CA ALA A 77 -0.05 -4.60 10.18
C ALA A 77 0.55 -5.98 10.51
N GLU A 78 -0.09 -7.05 10.08
CA GLU A 78 0.35 -8.44 10.29
C GLU A 78 1.72 -8.75 9.66
N THR A 79 2.16 -7.96 8.68
CA THR A 79 3.51 -8.13 8.11
C THR A 79 4.62 -7.81 9.11
N GLY A 80 4.34 -6.99 10.12
CA GLY A 80 5.32 -6.51 11.10
C GLY A 80 6.41 -5.60 10.53
N HIS A 81 6.33 -5.21 9.26
CA HIS A 81 7.35 -4.41 8.59
C HIS A 81 7.33 -2.94 9.02
N PHE A 82 6.16 -2.39 9.33
CA PHE A 82 5.97 -0.99 9.69
C PHE A 82 6.06 -0.77 11.21
N ASN A 83 6.47 0.43 11.63
CA ASN A 83 6.42 0.83 13.03
C ASN A 83 5.00 0.79 13.57
N ALA A 84 4.07 1.35 12.80
CA ALA A 84 2.65 1.28 13.05
C ALA A 84 1.88 1.34 11.73
N VAL A 85 0.72 0.68 11.68
CA VAL A 85 -0.27 0.79 10.60
C VAL A 85 -1.57 1.22 11.25
N LEU A 86 -2.06 2.40 10.89
CA LEU A 86 -3.16 3.06 11.58
C LEU A 86 -4.25 3.49 10.59
N PRO A 87 -5.53 3.43 10.97
CA PRO A 87 -6.58 4.07 10.20
C PRO A 87 -6.47 5.59 10.30
N LYS A 88 -7.02 6.33 9.33
CA LYS A 88 -6.96 7.81 9.22
C LYS A 88 -7.39 8.58 10.48
N TYR A 89 -8.28 8.00 11.27
CA TYR A 89 -8.82 8.67 12.48
C TYR A 89 -7.82 8.75 13.64
N SER A 90 -6.62 8.21 13.48
CA SER A 90 -5.52 8.36 14.43
C SER A 90 -4.95 9.78 14.37
N LEU A 91 -4.72 10.41 15.53
CA LEU A 91 -4.06 11.71 15.65
C LEU A 91 -2.54 11.65 15.49
N VAL A 92 -2.01 10.46 15.23
CA VAL A 92 -0.56 10.24 15.08
C VAL A 92 -0.09 10.80 13.74
N LYS A 93 0.97 11.60 13.78
CA LYS A 93 1.68 12.01 12.56
C LYS A 93 2.28 10.77 11.89
N SER A 94 2.08 10.65 10.58
CA SER A 94 2.67 9.60 9.77
C SER A 94 3.43 10.20 8.60
N GLU A 95 4.49 9.52 8.22
CA GLU A 95 5.31 9.93 7.07
C GLU A 95 4.61 9.59 5.76
N LEU A 96 3.89 8.47 5.74
CA LEU A 96 3.25 7.95 4.54
C LEU A 96 1.77 7.64 4.76
N SER A 97 1.00 7.77 3.68
CA SER A 97 -0.39 7.32 3.61
C SER A 97 -0.59 6.32 2.46
N LEU A 98 -1.44 5.33 2.68
CA LEU A 98 -1.99 4.47 1.65
C LEU A 98 -3.39 4.98 1.28
N GLU A 99 -3.57 5.41 0.05
CA GLU A 99 -4.86 5.66 -0.58
C GLU A 99 -5.25 4.48 -1.45
N SER A 100 -6.53 4.13 -1.48
CA SER A 100 -7.01 3.04 -2.33
C SER A 100 -8.40 3.33 -2.90
N GLU A 101 -8.67 2.74 -4.07
CA GLU A 101 -9.93 2.86 -4.79
C GLU A 101 -10.36 1.50 -5.35
N ILE A 102 -11.56 1.08 -5.02
CA ILE A 102 -12.21 -0.05 -5.69
C ILE A 102 -12.62 0.40 -7.09
N VAL A 103 -11.89 -0.05 -8.09
CA VAL A 103 -12.17 0.26 -9.50
C VAL A 103 -13.29 -0.63 -10.02
N ARG A 104 -13.37 -1.89 -9.55
CA ARG A 104 -14.37 -2.87 -9.99
C ARG A 104 -14.58 -3.96 -8.95
N LEU A 105 -15.82 -4.32 -8.71
CA LEU A 105 -16.21 -5.52 -8.00
C LEU A 105 -17.50 -6.06 -8.62
N ILE A 106 -17.40 -7.12 -9.42
CA ILE A 106 -18.51 -7.62 -10.23
C ILE A 106 -18.44 -9.13 -10.43
N GLN A 107 -19.58 -9.80 -10.41
CA GLN A 107 -19.71 -11.19 -10.84
C GLN A 107 -20.06 -11.26 -12.34
N ILE A 108 -19.31 -12.06 -13.09
CA ILE A 108 -19.36 -12.15 -14.54
C ILE A 108 -19.92 -13.51 -14.93
N PHE A 109 -21.10 -13.52 -15.57
CA PHE A 109 -21.80 -14.73 -16.01
C PHE A 109 -21.62 -15.04 -17.50
N THR A 110 -20.70 -14.36 -18.19
CA THR A 110 -20.39 -14.63 -19.61
C THR A 110 -19.62 -15.93 -19.81
N SER A 111 -19.11 -16.53 -18.72
CA SER A 111 -18.44 -17.85 -18.70
C SER A 111 -19.08 -18.76 -17.65
N LYS A 112 -18.89 -20.06 -17.80
CA LYS A 112 -19.27 -21.08 -16.81
C LYS A 112 -18.00 -21.82 -16.35
N PRO A 113 -17.74 -21.90 -15.03
CA PRO A 113 -18.46 -21.18 -13.97
C PRO A 113 -18.32 -19.67 -14.10
N SER A 114 -19.26 -18.93 -13.50
CA SER A 114 -19.15 -17.48 -13.37
C SER A 114 -17.88 -17.10 -12.62
N GLN A 115 -17.43 -15.87 -12.81
CA GLN A 115 -16.18 -15.38 -12.17
C GLN A 115 -16.45 -14.06 -11.46
N VAL A 116 -15.80 -13.83 -10.33
CA VAL A 116 -15.76 -12.50 -9.74
C VAL A 116 -14.46 -11.82 -10.17
N GLN A 117 -14.60 -10.61 -10.68
CA GLN A 117 -13.49 -9.69 -10.89
C GLN A 117 -13.48 -8.64 -9.78
N PHE A 118 -12.36 -8.56 -9.05
CA PHE A 118 -12.07 -7.49 -8.11
C PHE A 118 -10.83 -6.73 -8.58
N THR A 119 -10.94 -5.40 -8.70
CA THR A 119 -9.84 -4.52 -9.10
C THR A 119 -9.71 -3.39 -8.09
N LEU A 120 -8.52 -3.24 -7.52
CA LEU A 120 -8.15 -2.23 -6.54
C LEU A 120 -6.96 -1.44 -7.05
N ARG A 121 -7.07 -0.12 -7.08
CA ARG A 121 -5.95 0.80 -7.29
C ARG A 121 -5.45 1.27 -5.94
N ALA A 122 -4.13 1.31 -5.75
CA ALA A 122 -3.52 1.76 -4.51
C ALA A 122 -2.33 2.68 -4.78
N SER A 123 -2.20 3.73 -3.97
CA SER A 123 -1.14 4.72 -4.04
C SER A 123 -0.52 4.95 -2.67
N ILE A 124 0.80 4.97 -2.59
CA ILE A 124 1.54 5.43 -1.42
C ILE A 124 1.85 6.91 -1.61
N ILE A 125 1.49 7.73 -0.64
CA ILE A 125 1.65 9.18 -0.64
C ILE A 125 2.64 9.58 0.45
N ASP A 126 3.61 10.41 0.11
CA ASP A 126 4.46 11.12 1.07
C ASP A 126 3.67 12.28 1.66
N ASN A 127 3.39 12.23 2.96
CA ASN A 127 2.56 13.21 3.64
C ASN A 127 3.24 14.58 3.81
N ALA A 128 4.57 14.63 3.77
CA ALA A 128 5.32 15.89 3.88
C ALA A 128 5.26 16.69 2.58
N THR A 129 5.30 16.00 1.43
CA THR A 129 5.38 16.65 0.11
C THR A 129 4.07 16.56 -0.67
N GLY A 130 3.13 15.70 -0.28
CA GLY A 130 1.92 15.38 -1.02
C GLY A 130 2.17 14.60 -2.32
N LYS A 131 3.39 14.12 -2.55
CA LYS A 131 3.74 13.40 -3.79
C LYS A 131 3.36 11.93 -3.72
N VAL A 132 2.96 11.39 -4.87
CA VAL A 132 2.77 9.94 -5.05
C VAL A 132 4.15 9.30 -5.11
N VAL A 133 4.45 8.45 -4.13
CA VAL A 133 5.68 7.65 -4.06
C VAL A 133 5.62 6.47 -5.03
N ALA A 134 4.48 5.77 -5.03
CA ALA A 134 4.23 4.65 -5.91
C ALA A 134 2.72 4.46 -6.09
N GLN A 135 2.32 3.96 -7.25
CA GLN A 135 0.94 3.59 -7.55
C GLN A 135 0.90 2.26 -8.29
N ARG A 136 -0.10 1.43 -7.99
CA ARG A 136 -0.33 0.16 -8.69
C ARG A 136 -1.82 -0.18 -8.71
N GLU A 137 -2.23 -0.80 -9.80
CA GLU A 137 -3.54 -1.44 -9.90
C GLU A 137 -3.37 -2.96 -9.78
N PHE A 138 -4.23 -3.56 -8.95
CA PHE A 138 -4.29 -5.00 -8.70
C PHE A 138 -5.63 -5.50 -9.23
N SER A 139 -5.63 -6.54 -10.02
CA SER A 139 -6.85 -7.14 -10.54
C SER A 139 -6.78 -8.65 -10.44
N GLU A 140 -7.81 -9.24 -9.83
CA GLU A 140 -7.97 -10.68 -9.69
C GLU A 140 -9.30 -11.12 -10.28
N LYS A 141 -9.28 -12.24 -10.99
CA LYS A 141 -10.47 -12.96 -11.43
C LYS A 141 -10.49 -14.32 -10.78
N VAL A 142 -11.56 -14.63 -10.07
CA VAL A 142 -11.73 -15.89 -9.34
C VAL A 142 -13.01 -16.55 -9.77
N ALA A 143 -12.93 -17.81 -10.17
CA ALA A 143 -14.10 -18.62 -10.53
C ALA A 143 -15.00 -18.80 -9.30
N SER A 144 -16.31 -18.63 -9.48
CA SER A 144 -17.30 -18.87 -8.45
C SER A 144 -17.51 -20.37 -8.24
N ALA A 145 -17.70 -20.77 -6.99
CA ALA A 145 -18.00 -22.18 -6.67
C ALA A 145 -19.41 -22.59 -7.15
N SER A 146 -20.33 -21.62 -7.27
CA SER A 146 -21.66 -21.78 -7.85
C SER A 146 -22.05 -20.52 -8.64
N ASP A 147 -22.94 -20.69 -9.61
CA ASP A 147 -23.41 -19.59 -10.48
C ASP A 147 -24.59 -18.85 -9.78
N ASP A 148 -24.34 -18.37 -8.56
CA ASP A 148 -25.28 -17.65 -7.72
C ASP A 148 -24.58 -16.57 -6.87
N PRO A 149 -25.31 -15.71 -6.12
CA PRO A 149 -24.71 -14.69 -5.27
C PRO A 149 -23.79 -15.24 -4.19
N ILE A 150 -24.06 -16.43 -3.64
CA ILE A 150 -23.26 -17.04 -2.57
C ILE A 150 -21.89 -17.45 -3.12
N GLY A 151 -21.87 -18.14 -4.27
CA GLY A 151 -20.63 -18.46 -4.98
C GLY A 151 -19.85 -17.20 -5.34
N GLY A 152 -20.56 -16.13 -5.72
CA GLY A 152 -19.97 -14.82 -5.96
C GLY A 152 -19.28 -14.23 -4.72
N VAL A 153 -19.90 -14.31 -3.54
CA VAL A 153 -19.30 -13.82 -2.29
C VAL A 153 -18.04 -14.60 -1.93
N VAL A 154 -18.05 -15.92 -2.06
CA VAL A 154 -16.87 -16.75 -1.81
C VAL A 154 -15.71 -16.37 -2.73
N ALA A 155 -16.00 -16.21 -4.03
CA ALA A 155 -15.01 -15.81 -5.01
C ALA A 155 -14.48 -14.38 -4.76
N ALA A 156 -15.36 -13.44 -4.35
CA ALA A 156 -14.97 -12.08 -3.97
C ALA A 156 -13.97 -12.09 -2.79
N ASN A 157 -14.26 -12.85 -1.73
CA ASN A 157 -13.37 -12.97 -0.57
C ASN A 157 -12.00 -13.55 -0.97
N LEU A 158 -11.96 -14.54 -1.86
CA LEU A 158 -10.71 -15.09 -2.37
C LEU A 158 -9.93 -14.06 -3.21
N ALA A 159 -10.61 -13.29 -4.05
CA ALA A 159 -10.00 -12.22 -4.83
C ALA A 159 -9.41 -11.13 -3.92
N VAL A 160 -10.16 -10.70 -2.89
CA VAL A 160 -9.69 -9.74 -1.88
C VAL A 160 -8.43 -10.27 -1.18
N LYS A 161 -8.45 -11.54 -0.70
CA LYS A 161 -7.29 -12.14 -0.02
C LYS A 161 -6.03 -12.14 -0.90
N LYS A 162 -6.15 -12.45 -2.19
CA LYS A 162 -5.03 -12.42 -3.15
C LYS A 162 -4.50 -11.00 -3.35
N ILE A 163 -5.39 -10.03 -3.54
CA ILE A 163 -5.01 -8.63 -3.72
C ILE A 163 -4.33 -8.09 -2.46
N LEU A 164 -4.86 -8.38 -1.26
CA LEU A 164 -4.24 -7.94 -0.01
C LEU A 164 -2.81 -8.47 0.13
N LYS A 165 -2.56 -9.73 -0.21
CA LYS A 165 -1.21 -10.30 -0.21
C LYS A 165 -0.25 -9.53 -1.14
N ASN A 166 -0.69 -9.21 -2.36
CA ASN A 166 0.13 -8.47 -3.33
C ASN A 166 0.33 -7.01 -2.89
N LEU A 167 -0.69 -6.41 -2.28
CA LEU A 167 -0.66 -5.05 -1.77
C LEU A 167 0.31 -4.90 -0.59
N THR A 168 0.38 -5.88 0.33
CA THR A 168 1.35 -5.85 1.44
C THR A 168 2.78 -5.83 0.92
N THR A 169 3.10 -6.66 -0.07
CA THR A 169 4.41 -6.67 -0.72
C THR A 169 4.71 -5.33 -1.40
N PHE A 170 3.75 -4.80 -2.17
CA PHE A 170 3.87 -3.50 -2.84
C PHE A 170 4.13 -2.37 -1.83
N SER A 171 3.35 -2.31 -0.74
CA SER A 171 3.47 -1.25 0.27
C SER A 171 4.84 -1.26 0.94
N SER A 172 5.34 -2.44 1.29
CA SER A 172 6.68 -2.58 1.88
C SER A 172 7.78 -2.17 0.91
N GLN A 173 7.73 -2.64 -0.35
CA GLN A 173 8.73 -2.30 -1.38
C GLN A 173 8.74 -0.81 -1.72
N ALA A 174 7.56 -0.21 -1.91
CA ALA A 174 7.43 1.21 -2.20
C ALA A 174 8.00 2.07 -1.07
N THR A 175 7.72 1.70 0.18
CA THR A 175 8.23 2.42 1.36
C THR A 175 9.75 2.28 1.51
N LEU A 176 10.32 1.10 1.22
CA LEU A 176 11.78 0.90 1.23
C LEU A 176 12.46 1.77 0.18
N SER A 177 11.93 1.82 -1.04
CA SER A 177 12.46 2.65 -2.13
C SER A 177 12.38 4.14 -1.79
N TRP A 178 11.26 4.58 -1.22
CA TRP A 178 11.10 5.96 -0.75
C TRP A 178 12.12 6.32 0.33
N ARG A 179 12.30 5.48 1.36
CA ARG A 179 13.31 5.70 2.41
C ARG A 179 14.72 5.81 1.84
N ALA A 180 15.07 4.95 0.88
CA ALA A 180 16.39 5.01 0.25
C ALA A 180 16.62 6.34 -0.50
N SER A 181 15.59 6.84 -1.19
CA SER A 181 15.66 8.15 -1.88
C SER A 181 15.78 9.32 -0.91
N GLU A 182 15.07 9.30 0.23
CA GLU A 182 15.16 10.34 1.26
C GLU A 182 16.56 10.41 1.89
N VAL A 183 17.15 9.25 2.20
CA VAL A 183 18.53 9.18 2.72
C VAL A 183 19.53 9.71 1.69
N GLY A 184 19.40 9.32 0.43
CA GLY A 184 20.24 9.84 -0.66
C GLY A 184 20.13 11.35 -0.82
N ALA A 185 18.93 11.90 -0.76
CA ALA A 185 18.67 13.33 -0.84
C ALA A 185 19.24 14.10 0.38
N ALA A 186 19.16 13.52 1.57
CA ALA A 186 19.73 14.10 2.79
C ALA A 186 21.26 14.17 2.73
N ILE A 187 21.91 13.11 2.25
CA ILE A 187 23.38 13.08 2.06
C ILE A 187 23.80 14.12 1.03
N ALA A 188 23.08 14.25 -0.09
CA ALA A 188 23.40 15.22 -1.15
C ALA A 188 23.23 16.69 -0.69
N LYS A 189 22.41 16.95 0.32
CA LYS A 189 22.20 18.29 0.91
C LYS A 189 23.20 18.66 2.00
N GLN A 190 24.02 17.74 2.49
CA GLN A 190 25.11 18.08 3.43
C GLN A 190 26.18 18.88 2.67
N PRO A 191 26.42 20.17 3.03
CA PRO A 191 27.49 20.92 2.41
C PRO A 191 28.81 20.22 2.70
N ALA A 192 29.66 20.11 1.68
CA ALA A 192 31.02 19.59 1.79
C ALA A 192 31.81 20.43 2.83
N ILE A 193 31.87 19.95 4.07
CA ILE A 193 32.73 20.51 5.15
C ILE A 193 34.20 20.14 4.87
N GLN A 194 34.64 20.09 3.63
CA GLN A 194 36.00 19.71 3.23
C GLN A 194 36.79 20.80 2.51
N ALA A 195 36.37 22.07 2.62
CA ALA A 195 37.14 23.16 1.97
C ALA A 195 37.86 24.11 2.93
N LEU A 196 38.00 23.77 4.21
CA LEU A 196 38.63 24.68 5.20
C LEU A 196 39.95 24.18 5.82
N THR A 197 40.61 23.19 5.22
CA THR A 197 41.91 22.70 5.75
C THR A 197 43.07 22.81 4.74
N GLN A 198 42.98 23.67 3.76
CA GLN A 198 44.13 23.95 2.86
C GLN A 198 44.36 25.47 2.74
N HIS A 199 44.58 26.16 3.84
CA HIS A 199 45.31 27.43 3.86
C HIS A 199 45.70 27.72 5.30
N ASN A 200 46.84 27.12 5.73
CA ASN A 200 47.80 27.66 6.68
C ASN A 200 49.12 26.89 6.56
#